data_c0e7e4533ff82a75e9422e5b598dba46
#
_entry.id   c0e7e4533ff82a75e9422e5b598dba46
#
_cell.length_a   1.000
_cell.length_b   1.000
_cell.length_c   1.000
_cell.angle_alpha   90.00
_cell.angle_beta   90.00
_cell.angle_gamma   90.00
#
_symmetry.space_group_name_H-M   'P 1'
#
loop_
_entity.id
_entity.type
_entity.pdbx_description
1 polymer ?
#
loop_
_entity_poly.entity_id
_entity_poly.type
_entity_poly.pdbx_seq_one_letter_code
_entity_poly.pdbx_strand_id
1 'polypeptide(L)'
;IVLEMGGSSDLCAWLKPNEPVILMGPTGTPTETPSGETVLLAGGGLGNAVLFSIGRALRAAGSKVLYFAGYKKLIDRYKVAEIEAAADVVVWTSDEAPGFQPTRPQDKAHVGNIVETMLAYAEGALGETTIKMQDVDRIIAIGSDGMMAAVARARHGVLQEYLKPHHHAVGSINSPMQCMMKEICAQCLQSHKDPVTGKETFVFSCFNQDQALDAVNFDALRSRLVQNRVQEKLTVAWIRHALKEVAKAQRKTA
;
A
#
# COMPACT_ATOMS: atom_id res chain seq x y z
N ILE A 1 -7.58 9.81 -3.44
CA ILE A 1 -7.37 9.89 -1.97
C ILE A 1 -6.00 10.52 -1.76
N VAL A 2 -5.91 11.54 -0.95
CA VAL A 2 -4.68 12.24 -0.60
C VAL A 2 -4.52 12.20 0.91
N LEU A 3 -3.34 11.83 1.38
CA LEU A 3 -2.97 11.89 2.79
C LEU A 3 -2.10 13.13 3.00
N GLU A 4 -2.52 14.03 3.86
CA GLU A 4 -1.83 15.29 4.15
C GLU A 4 -0.57 15.04 5.02
N MET A 5 0.53 14.70 4.37
CA MET A 5 1.80 14.35 5.03
C MET A 5 3.01 15.14 4.55
N GLY A 6 2.86 15.97 3.53
CA GLY A 6 3.98 16.69 2.94
C GLY A 6 3.54 17.91 2.16
N GLY A 7 4.50 18.72 1.72
CA GLY A 7 4.21 20.03 1.14
C GLY A 7 3.18 20.04 0.03
N SER A 8 3.31 19.19 -0.98
CA SER A 8 2.38 19.13 -2.10
C SER A 8 1.02 18.52 -1.69
N SER A 9 0.99 17.53 -0.81
CA SER A 9 -0.27 16.95 -0.32
C SER A 9 -1.03 17.90 0.62
N ASP A 10 -0.34 18.69 1.43
CA ASP A 10 -0.94 19.74 2.25
C ASP A 10 -1.66 20.80 1.37
N LEU A 11 -1.11 21.10 0.18
CA LEU A 11 -1.74 22.03 -0.76
C LEU A 11 -3.02 21.46 -1.39
N CYS A 12 -3.15 20.14 -1.53
CA CYS A 12 -4.37 19.53 -2.06
C CYS A 12 -5.62 19.80 -1.19
N ALA A 13 -5.44 20.02 0.11
CA ALA A 13 -6.54 20.39 1.01
C ALA A 13 -7.17 21.77 0.72
N TRP A 14 -6.48 22.62 -0.04
CA TRP A 14 -6.95 23.95 -0.43
C TRP A 14 -7.75 23.95 -1.73
N LEU A 15 -7.72 22.86 -2.48
CA LEU A 15 -8.52 22.74 -3.71
C LEU A 15 -10.01 22.72 -3.38
N LYS A 16 -10.77 23.48 -4.16
CA LYS A 16 -12.23 23.54 -4.05
C LYS A 16 -12.88 22.70 -5.15
N PRO A 17 -14.09 22.19 -4.94
CA PRO A 17 -14.85 21.57 -6.01
C PRO A 17 -14.97 22.50 -7.22
N ASN A 18 -14.78 21.94 -8.42
CA ASN A 18 -14.78 22.62 -9.71
C ASN A 18 -13.53 23.48 -10.02
N GLU A 19 -12.51 23.49 -9.19
CA GLU A 19 -11.22 24.05 -9.60
C GLU A 19 -10.56 23.16 -10.67
N PRO A 20 -9.99 23.76 -11.75
CA PRO A 20 -9.33 23.00 -12.79
C PRO A 20 -8.03 22.39 -12.27
N VAL A 21 -7.80 21.11 -12.58
CA VAL A 21 -6.58 20.38 -12.29
C VAL A 21 -6.06 19.72 -13.57
N ILE A 22 -4.74 19.56 -13.66
CA ILE A 22 -4.11 18.84 -14.77
C ILE A 22 -3.78 17.44 -14.29
N LEU A 23 -4.35 16.43 -14.97
CA LEU A 23 -4.04 15.03 -14.75
C LEU A 23 -3.18 14.51 -15.89
N MET A 24 -2.05 13.89 -15.58
CA MET A 24 -1.22 13.17 -16.55
C MET A 24 -1.37 11.67 -16.30
N GLY A 25 -1.71 10.94 -17.34
CA GLY A 25 -1.89 9.48 -17.27
C GLY A 25 -2.59 8.92 -18.52
N PRO A 26 -2.78 7.61 -18.61
CA PRO A 26 -2.22 6.61 -17.69
C PRO A 26 -0.70 6.52 -17.80
N THR A 27 -0.04 6.19 -16.68
CA THR A 27 1.42 6.06 -16.59
C THR A 27 1.77 4.75 -15.86
N GLY A 28 2.99 4.26 -16.07
CA GLY A 28 3.44 2.99 -15.49
C GLY A 28 2.90 1.77 -16.21
N THR A 29 3.06 0.60 -15.59
CA THR A 29 2.54 -0.68 -16.07
C THR A 29 1.38 -1.11 -15.18
N PRO A 30 0.26 -1.57 -15.76
CA PRO A 30 -0.87 -2.04 -14.96
C PRO A 30 -0.50 -3.29 -14.17
N THR A 31 -1.07 -3.42 -12.96
CA THR A 31 -0.97 -4.64 -12.16
C THR A 31 -1.62 -5.81 -12.90
N GLU A 32 -0.95 -6.96 -12.88
CA GLU A 32 -1.53 -8.19 -13.45
C GLU A 32 -2.81 -8.58 -12.70
N THR A 33 -3.84 -8.90 -13.47
CA THR A 33 -5.14 -9.36 -12.96
C THR A 33 -5.48 -10.75 -13.51
N PRO A 34 -4.81 -11.81 -13.00
CA PRO A 34 -5.05 -13.17 -13.45
C PRO A 34 -6.48 -13.63 -13.16
N SER A 35 -6.93 -14.66 -13.87
CA SER A 35 -8.21 -15.33 -13.62
C SER A 35 -8.00 -16.65 -12.90
N GLY A 36 -8.96 -17.01 -12.03
CA GLY A 36 -8.97 -18.33 -11.36
C GLY A 36 -7.94 -18.49 -10.23
N GLU A 37 -7.23 -17.45 -9.86
CA GLU A 37 -6.30 -17.45 -8.71
C GLU A 37 -7.04 -17.05 -7.42
N THR A 38 -6.48 -17.48 -6.29
CA THR A 38 -6.80 -16.91 -4.97
C THR A 38 -5.71 -15.88 -4.64
N VAL A 39 -6.09 -14.61 -4.59
CA VAL A 39 -5.16 -13.50 -4.40
C VAL A 39 -5.33 -12.90 -3.01
N LEU A 40 -4.22 -12.82 -2.27
CA LEU A 40 -4.14 -12.12 -0.99
C LEU A 40 -3.66 -10.69 -1.25
N LEU A 41 -4.49 -9.72 -0.86
CA LEU A 41 -4.14 -8.31 -0.86
C LEU A 41 -3.72 -7.89 0.55
N ALA A 42 -2.52 -7.33 0.69
CA ALA A 42 -1.98 -6.83 1.95
C ALA A 42 -1.83 -5.32 1.88
N GLY A 43 -2.79 -4.58 2.45
CA GLY A 43 -2.85 -3.14 2.42
C GLY A 43 -2.45 -2.48 3.73
N GLY A 44 -1.55 -1.49 3.68
CA GLY A 44 -1.18 -0.70 4.84
C GLY A 44 -1.50 0.79 4.66
N GLY A 45 -2.39 1.33 5.50
CA GLY A 45 -2.74 2.75 5.47
C GLY A 45 -3.20 3.22 4.09
N LEU A 46 -2.49 4.18 3.49
CA LEU A 46 -2.82 4.71 2.15
C LEU A 46 -2.70 3.67 1.02
N GLY A 47 -1.94 2.60 1.20
CA GLY A 47 -1.85 1.51 0.23
C GLY A 47 -3.20 0.86 -0.10
N ASN A 48 -4.15 0.90 0.84
CA ASN A 48 -5.52 0.45 0.61
C ASN A 48 -6.25 1.27 -0.49
N ALA A 49 -5.82 2.51 -0.76
CA ALA A 49 -6.43 3.35 -1.80
C ALA A 49 -6.18 2.83 -3.23
N VAL A 50 -5.15 2.01 -3.42
CA VAL A 50 -4.83 1.37 -4.70
C VAL A 50 -5.43 -0.03 -4.76
N LEU A 51 -5.33 -0.78 -3.67
CA LEU A 51 -5.71 -2.19 -3.63
C LEU A 51 -7.19 -2.47 -3.88
N PHE A 52 -8.11 -1.60 -3.47
CA PHE A 52 -9.53 -1.89 -3.72
C PHE A 52 -9.88 -1.84 -5.22
N SER A 53 -9.19 -1.02 -6.03
CA SER A 53 -9.40 -1.04 -7.49
C SER A 53 -8.82 -2.30 -8.13
N ILE A 54 -7.64 -2.75 -7.67
CA ILE A 54 -7.00 -4.01 -8.08
C ILE A 54 -7.88 -5.20 -7.69
N GLY A 55 -8.38 -5.24 -6.46
CA GLY A 55 -9.27 -6.30 -5.99
C GLY A 55 -10.55 -6.43 -6.80
N ARG A 56 -11.17 -5.30 -7.19
CA ARG A 56 -12.32 -5.30 -8.09
C ARG A 56 -11.99 -5.89 -9.46
N ALA A 57 -10.83 -5.53 -10.02
CA ALA A 57 -10.39 -6.05 -11.31
C ALA A 57 -10.11 -7.57 -11.24
N LEU A 58 -9.46 -8.04 -10.18
CA LEU A 58 -9.22 -9.47 -9.92
C LEU A 58 -10.54 -10.26 -9.82
N ARG A 59 -11.52 -9.76 -9.06
CA ARG A 59 -12.83 -10.40 -8.96
C ARG A 59 -13.58 -10.41 -10.29
N ALA A 60 -13.51 -9.30 -11.04
CA ALA A 60 -14.09 -9.22 -12.39
C ALA A 60 -13.44 -10.22 -13.36
N ALA A 61 -12.14 -10.52 -13.18
CA ALA A 61 -11.43 -11.56 -13.91
C ALA A 61 -11.71 -12.99 -13.44
N GLY A 62 -12.50 -13.18 -12.38
CA GLY A 62 -12.87 -14.50 -11.85
C GLY A 62 -11.93 -15.07 -10.77
N SER A 63 -11.05 -14.25 -10.22
CA SER A 63 -10.21 -14.61 -9.08
C SER A 63 -10.93 -14.37 -7.75
N LYS A 64 -10.54 -15.13 -6.70
CA LYS A 64 -10.96 -14.90 -5.31
C LYS A 64 -10.02 -13.92 -4.64
N VAL A 65 -10.55 -13.05 -3.79
CA VAL A 65 -9.77 -12.01 -3.11
C VAL A 65 -9.93 -12.12 -1.60
N LEU A 66 -8.81 -12.38 -0.92
CA LEU A 66 -8.64 -12.28 0.53
C LEU A 66 -7.89 -10.99 0.85
N TYR A 67 -8.53 -10.04 1.51
CA TYR A 67 -7.98 -8.70 1.68
C TYR A 67 -7.68 -8.38 3.15
N PHE A 68 -6.41 -8.25 3.50
CA PHE A 68 -5.96 -7.72 4.79
C PHE A 68 -5.83 -6.20 4.68
N ALA A 69 -6.76 -5.46 5.29
CA ALA A 69 -6.81 -4.01 5.25
C ALA A 69 -6.32 -3.43 6.59
N GLY A 70 -5.04 -3.03 6.62
CA GLY A 70 -4.36 -2.55 7.82
C GLY A 70 -4.35 -1.03 7.95
N TYR A 71 -4.58 -0.56 9.17
CA TYR A 71 -4.51 0.85 9.57
C TYR A 71 -3.85 0.99 10.93
N LYS A 72 -3.16 2.10 11.18
CA LYS A 72 -2.59 2.36 12.50
C LYS A 72 -3.64 2.77 13.50
N LYS A 73 -4.58 3.63 13.10
CA LYS A 73 -5.63 4.17 13.96
C LYS A 73 -7.00 3.87 13.38
N LEU A 74 -8.00 3.80 14.24
CA LEU A 74 -9.38 3.55 13.83
C LEU A 74 -9.92 4.68 12.94
N ILE A 75 -9.52 5.92 13.20
CA ILE A 75 -9.94 7.09 12.41
C ILE A 75 -9.37 7.10 10.98
N ASP A 76 -8.28 6.36 10.74
CA ASP A 76 -7.62 6.33 9.43
C ASP A 76 -8.36 5.45 8.41
N ARG A 77 -9.40 4.69 8.84
CA ARG A 77 -10.17 3.81 7.95
C ARG A 77 -11.06 4.63 7.02
N TYR A 78 -10.97 4.32 5.74
CA TYR A 78 -11.77 4.99 4.69
C TYR A 78 -12.27 3.97 3.67
N LYS A 79 -13.25 4.36 2.85
CA LYS A 79 -13.75 3.59 1.69
C LYS A 79 -14.14 2.15 2.04
N VAL A 80 -14.81 1.95 3.18
CA VAL A 80 -15.20 0.63 3.68
C VAL A 80 -16.00 -0.15 2.64
N ALA A 81 -17.04 0.46 2.08
CA ALA A 81 -17.91 -0.19 1.10
C ALA A 81 -17.15 -0.58 -0.17
N GLU A 82 -16.23 0.26 -0.64
CA GLU A 82 -15.42 -0.01 -1.84
C GLU A 82 -14.39 -1.12 -1.60
N ILE A 83 -13.81 -1.20 -0.39
CA ILE A 83 -12.89 -2.28 0.00
C ILE A 83 -13.65 -3.59 0.13
N GLU A 84 -14.82 -3.58 0.77
CA GLU A 84 -15.68 -4.75 0.90
C GLU A 84 -16.18 -5.27 -0.46
N ALA A 85 -16.53 -4.37 -1.38
CA ALA A 85 -16.92 -4.75 -2.74
C ALA A 85 -15.75 -5.32 -3.56
N ALA A 86 -14.52 -5.03 -3.18
CA ALA A 86 -13.30 -5.49 -3.84
C ALA A 86 -12.83 -6.88 -3.40
N ALA A 87 -13.44 -7.47 -2.37
CA ALA A 87 -12.96 -8.71 -1.78
C ALA A 87 -14.09 -9.68 -1.41
N ASP A 88 -13.79 -10.96 -1.46
CA ASP A 88 -14.67 -12.02 -0.97
C ASP A 88 -14.63 -12.06 0.57
N VAL A 89 -13.46 -11.86 1.15
CA VAL A 89 -13.24 -11.73 2.60
C VAL A 89 -12.33 -10.55 2.86
N VAL A 90 -12.71 -9.66 3.79
CA VAL A 90 -11.84 -8.62 4.32
C VAL A 90 -11.47 -8.95 5.76
N VAL A 91 -10.19 -8.84 6.06
CA VAL A 91 -9.65 -8.92 7.42
C VAL A 91 -9.17 -7.52 7.81
N TRP A 92 -9.97 -6.85 8.63
CA TRP A 92 -9.66 -5.51 9.11
C TRP A 92 -8.64 -5.59 10.24
N THR A 93 -7.53 -4.85 10.15
CA THR A 93 -6.55 -4.80 11.22
C THR A 93 -6.22 -3.37 11.63
N SER A 94 -5.98 -3.18 12.93
CA SER A 94 -5.63 -1.91 13.52
C SER A 94 -4.63 -2.12 14.65
N ASP A 95 -3.62 -1.24 14.75
CA ASP A 95 -2.70 -1.23 15.90
C ASP A 95 -3.41 -0.68 17.16
N GLU A 96 -4.61 -0.09 17.01
CA GLU A 96 -5.35 0.59 18.07
C GLU A 96 -6.56 -0.23 18.53
N ALA A 97 -6.67 -0.48 19.85
CA ALA A 97 -7.84 -1.07 20.48
C ALA A 97 -9.02 -0.07 20.51
N PRO A 98 -10.28 -0.54 20.46
CA PRO A 98 -10.73 -1.94 20.49
C PRO A 98 -10.70 -2.65 19.13
N GLY A 99 -10.16 -2.04 18.08
CA GLY A 99 -10.16 -2.58 16.73
C GLY A 99 -11.42 -2.24 15.94
N PHE A 100 -11.47 -2.71 14.71
CA PHE A 100 -12.61 -2.50 13.82
C PHE A 100 -13.71 -3.52 14.08
N GLN A 101 -14.95 -3.12 13.78
CA GLN A 101 -16.09 -4.03 13.73
C GLN A 101 -16.39 -4.35 12.26
N PRO A 102 -16.35 -5.63 11.85
CA PRO A 102 -16.76 -6.05 10.52
C PRO A 102 -18.25 -5.77 10.28
N THR A 103 -18.60 -5.38 9.05
CA THR A 103 -20.02 -5.15 8.67
C THR A 103 -20.63 -6.35 7.98
N ARG A 104 -19.79 -7.23 7.39
CA ARG A 104 -20.22 -8.46 6.70
C ARG A 104 -19.88 -9.69 7.54
N PRO A 105 -20.73 -10.74 7.54
CA PRO A 105 -20.55 -11.91 8.41
C PRO A 105 -19.28 -12.74 8.09
N GLN A 106 -18.82 -12.72 6.85
CA GLN A 106 -17.60 -13.42 6.42
C GLN A 106 -16.31 -12.65 6.78
N ASP A 107 -16.41 -11.34 7.04
CA ASP A 107 -15.26 -10.51 7.35
C ASP A 107 -14.78 -10.72 8.79
N LYS A 108 -13.51 -10.44 9.01
CA LYS A 108 -12.85 -10.60 10.30
C LYS A 108 -12.22 -9.29 10.74
N ALA A 109 -11.87 -9.20 12.01
CA ALA A 109 -11.08 -8.11 12.55
C ALA A 109 -10.08 -8.62 13.59
N HIS A 110 -8.94 -7.91 13.68
CA HIS A 110 -7.90 -8.21 14.64
C HIS A 110 -7.22 -6.92 15.10
N VAL A 111 -6.81 -6.86 16.36
CA VAL A 111 -5.97 -5.78 16.90
C VAL A 111 -4.52 -6.25 16.88
N GLY A 112 -3.69 -5.59 16.09
CA GLY A 112 -2.29 -5.94 15.90
C GLY A 112 -1.80 -5.48 14.52
N ASN A 113 -0.54 -5.73 14.22
CA ASN A 113 0.01 -5.43 12.90
C ASN A 113 -0.46 -6.45 11.84
N ILE A 114 -0.20 -6.14 10.57
CA ILE A 114 -0.71 -6.94 9.45
C ILE A 114 -0.18 -8.38 9.44
N VAL A 115 1.08 -8.61 9.86
CA VAL A 115 1.68 -9.96 9.91
C VAL A 115 1.07 -10.78 11.05
N GLU A 116 0.90 -10.18 12.22
CA GLU A 116 0.20 -10.81 13.36
C GLU A 116 -1.23 -11.19 12.98
N THR A 117 -1.91 -10.31 12.25
CA THR A 117 -3.27 -10.56 11.76
C THR A 117 -3.31 -11.70 10.75
N MET A 118 -2.35 -11.77 9.82
CA MET A 118 -2.23 -12.88 8.88
C MET A 118 -1.99 -14.20 9.58
N LEU A 119 -1.14 -14.20 10.61
CA LEU A 119 -0.85 -15.39 11.40
C LEU A 119 -2.09 -15.84 12.19
N ALA A 120 -2.74 -14.92 12.90
CA ALA A 120 -3.98 -15.23 13.63
C ALA A 120 -5.09 -15.78 12.71
N TYR A 121 -5.18 -15.25 11.47
CA TYR A 121 -6.09 -15.78 10.46
C TYR A 121 -5.70 -17.20 10.01
N ALA A 122 -4.42 -17.43 9.74
CA ALA A 122 -3.89 -18.72 9.30
C ALA A 122 -4.06 -19.82 10.35
N GLU A 123 -3.86 -19.50 11.63
CA GLU A 123 -4.04 -20.38 12.79
C GLU A 123 -5.53 -20.64 13.12
N GLY A 124 -6.46 -19.95 12.47
CA GLY A 124 -7.90 -20.07 12.75
C GLY A 124 -8.36 -19.32 14.00
N ALA A 125 -7.50 -18.49 14.60
CA ALA A 125 -7.84 -17.73 15.81
C ALA A 125 -8.97 -16.71 15.58
N LEU A 126 -9.22 -16.33 14.31
CA LEU A 126 -10.30 -15.41 13.92
C LEU A 126 -11.61 -16.14 13.57
N GLY A 127 -11.70 -17.47 13.84
CA GLY A 127 -12.84 -18.30 13.55
C GLY A 127 -12.86 -18.84 12.10
N GLU A 128 -13.96 -19.50 11.74
CA GLU A 128 -14.09 -20.11 10.41
C GLU A 128 -13.98 -19.09 9.28
N THR A 129 -13.32 -19.51 8.20
CA THR A 129 -13.05 -18.69 7.02
C THR A 129 -13.38 -19.46 5.74
N THR A 130 -13.87 -18.74 4.73
CA THR A 130 -14.24 -19.33 3.43
C THR A 130 -13.04 -19.43 2.48
N ILE A 131 -11.97 -18.67 2.72
CA ILE A 131 -10.72 -18.73 1.96
C ILE A 131 -9.62 -19.06 2.97
N LYS A 132 -8.85 -20.09 2.70
CA LYS A 132 -7.72 -20.47 3.56
C LYS A 132 -6.42 -19.87 3.04
N MET A 133 -5.46 -19.62 3.93
CA MET A 133 -4.13 -19.13 3.53
C MET A 133 -3.41 -20.08 2.58
N GLN A 134 -3.61 -21.38 2.74
CA GLN A 134 -3.06 -22.43 1.87
C GLN A 134 -3.63 -22.46 0.45
N ASP A 135 -4.72 -21.70 0.18
CA ASP A 135 -5.30 -21.57 -1.16
C ASP A 135 -4.67 -20.42 -1.94
N VAL A 136 -3.88 -19.57 -1.28
CA VAL A 136 -3.31 -18.35 -1.87
C VAL A 136 -2.27 -18.67 -2.93
N ASP A 137 -2.53 -18.22 -4.15
CA ASP A 137 -1.62 -18.31 -5.30
C ASP A 137 -0.71 -17.09 -5.44
N ARG A 138 -1.24 -15.93 -5.02
CA ARG A 138 -0.56 -14.63 -5.20
C ARG A 138 -0.76 -13.72 -4.01
N ILE A 139 0.30 -13.00 -3.64
CA ILE A 139 0.27 -11.92 -2.64
C ILE A 139 0.60 -10.60 -3.32
N ILE A 140 -0.21 -9.58 -3.12
CA ILE A 140 0.05 -8.21 -3.55
C ILE A 140 0.09 -7.32 -2.31
N ALA A 141 1.26 -6.77 -1.99
CA ALA A 141 1.47 -5.93 -0.82
C ALA A 141 1.68 -4.47 -1.22
N ILE A 142 0.86 -3.56 -0.68
CA ILE A 142 0.98 -2.11 -0.90
C ILE A 142 0.87 -1.38 0.44
N GLY A 143 1.92 -0.64 0.79
CA GLY A 143 1.96 0.12 2.03
C GLY A 143 3.34 0.73 2.28
N SER A 144 3.70 0.92 3.55
CA SER A 144 5.03 1.39 3.89
C SER A 144 6.12 0.36 3.55
N ASP A 145 7.34 0.83 3.30
CA ASP A 145 8.52 -0.03 3.09
C ASP A 145 8.68 -1.06 4.20
N GLY A 146 8.49 -0.63 5.45
CA GLY A 146 8.56 -1.51 6.62
C GLY A 146 7.50 -2.61 6.63
N MET A 147 6.26 -2.29 6.24
CA MET A 147 5.17 -3.25 6.17
C MET A 147 5.42 -4.28 5.05
N MET A 148 5.79 -3.82 3.85
CA MET A 148 6.09 -4.72 2.73
C MET A 148 7.28 -5.62 3.03
N ALA A 149 8.34 -5.09 3.66
CA ALA A 149 9.49 -5.88 4.12
C ALA A 149 9.09 -6.91 5.19
N ALA A 150 8.14 -6.58 6.08
CA ALA A 150 7.65 -7.52 7.08
C ALA A 150 6.86 -8.67 6.42
N VAL A 151 5.99 -8.37 5.45
CA VAL A 151 5.26 -9.38 4.68
C VAL A 151 6.24 -10.26 3.88
N ALA A 152 7.25 -9.66 3.23
CA ALA A 152 8.28 -10.39 2.49
C ALA A 152 9.02 -11.40 3.38
N ARG A 153 9.40 -11.02 4.59
CA ARG A 153 10.04 -11.94 5.56
C ARG A 153 9.08 -12.98 6.12
N ALA A 154 7.86 -12.57 6.47
CA ALA A 154 6.89 -13.45 7.10
C ALA A 154 6.49 -14.63 6.22
N ARG A 155 6.39 -14.43 4.90
CA ARG A 155 6.03 -15.49 3.94
C ARG A 155 7.05 -16.64 3.86
N HIS A 156 8.32 -16.38 4.21
CA HIS A 156 9.40 -17.39 4.31
C HIS A 156 9.71 -17.77 5.77
N GLY A 157 9.00 -17.21 6.71
CA GLY A 157 9.13 -17.47 8.14
C GLY A 157 7.81 -17.97 8.74
N VAL A 158 7.19 -17.16 9.60
CA VAL A 158 6.01 -17.55 10.39
C VAL A 158 4.78 -17.92 9.56
N LEU A 159 4.68 -17.49 8.32
CA LEU A 159 3.57 -17.82 7.41
C LEU A 159 3.89 -18.95 6.43
N GLN A 160 5.14 -19.44 6.41
CA GLN A 160 5.60 -20.40 5.39
C GLN A 160 4.77 -21.69 5.36
N GLU A 161 4.45 -22.24 6.52
CA GLU A 161 3.67 -23.49 6.63
C GLU A 161 2.19 -23.36 6.23
N TYR A 162 1.68 -22.11 6.20
CA TYR A 162 0.29 -21.81 5.87
C TYR A 162 0.09 -21.37 4.41
N LEU A 163 1.16 -21.13 3.66
CA LEU A 163 1.10 -20.66 2.27
C LEU A 163 1.49 -21.77 1.30
N LYS A 164 1.01 -21.67 0.04
CA LYS A 164 1.51 -22.54 -1.03
C LYS A 164 3.01 -22.36 -1.22
N PRO A 165 3.79 -23.44 -1.43
CA PRO A 165 5.25 -23.36 -1.60
C PRO A 165 5.71 -22.44 -2.75
N HIS A 166 4.91 -22.34 -3.81
CA HIS A 166 5.25 -21.61 -5.04
C HIS A 166 4.29 -20.44 -5.33
N HIS A 167 3.77 -19.79 -4.27
CA HIS A 167 2.95 -18.60 -4.46
C HIS A 167 3.78 -17.42 -4.97
N HIS A 168 3.21 -16.62 -5.86
CA HIS A 168 3.81 -15.36 -6.29
C HIS A 168 3.65 -14.28 -5.23
N ALA A 169 4.64 -13.38 -5.11
CA ALA A 169 4.48 -12.23 -4.23
C ALA A 169 5.12 -10.98 -4.84
N VAL A 170 4.32 -9.93 -4.97
CA VAL A 170 4.75 -8.63 -5.47
C VAL A 170 4.42 -7.53 -4.47
N GLY A 171 5.26 -6.49 -4.47
CA GLY A 171 5.00 -5.26 -3.76
C GLY A 171 4.93 -4.10 -4.74
N SER A 172 3.98 -3.20 -4.55
CA SER A 172 3.96 -1.95 -5.31
C SER A 172 4.91 -0.95 -4.65
N ILE A 173 6.08 -0.79 -5.28
CA ILE A 173 7.19 0.01 -4.71
C ILE A 173 7.09 1.45 -5.20
N ASN A 174 6.72 2.34 -4.31
CA ASN A 174 6.69 3.77 -4.58
C ASN A 174 8.06 4.40 -4.34
N SER A 175 8.56 5.09 -5.34
CA SER A 175 9.75 5.93 -5.21
C SER A 175 9.41 7.27 -4.53
N PRO A 176 10.32 7.83 -3.71
CA PRO A 176 10.10 9.12 -3.07
C PRO A 176 9.97 10.28 -4.05
N MET A 177 10.45 10.12 -5.28
CA MET A 177 10.32 11.12 -6.34
C MET A 177 9.82 10.46 -7.61
N GLN A 178 8.71 10.96 -8.13
CA GLN A 178 8.15 10.54 -9.39
C GLN A 178 8.30 11.66 -10.41
N CYS A 179 8.78 11.29 -11.60
CA CYS A 179 8.87 12.20 -12.74
C CYS A 179 7.68 11.98 -13.68
N MET A 180 7.89 12.09 -14.97
CA MET A 180 6.89 11.77 -16.00
C MET A 180 6.64 10.25 -16.15
N MET A 181 7.17 9.41 -15.27
CA MET A 181 7.02 7.95 -15.24
C MET A 181 7.41 7.25 -16.56
N LYS A 182 8.52 7.67 -17.15
CA LYS A 182 9.04 7.17 -18.44
C LYS A 182 10.49 6.70 -18.37
N GLU A 183 10.98 6.31 -17.19
CA GLU A 183 12.34 5.77 -17.00
C GLU A 183 13.47 6.72 -17.47
N ILE A 184 13.27 8.05 -17.39
CA ILE A 184 14.21 9.03 -17.95
C ILE A 184 15.17 9.58 -16.88
N CYS A 185 14.65 10.03 -15.72
CA CYS A 185 15.43 10.81 -14.76
C CYS A 185 16.22 9.98 -13.75
N ALA A 186 16.03 8.67 -13.71
CA ALA A 186 16.66 7.72 -12.78
C ALA A 186 16.40 7.99 -11.27
N GLN A 187 15.55 8.95 -10.92
CA GLN A 187 15.20 9.26 -9.52
C GLN A 187 14.48 8.09 -8.81
N CYS A 188 13.80 7.25 -9.58
CA CYS A 188 13.02 6.13 -9.08
C CYS A 188 13.75 4.78 -9.18
N LEU A 189 15.06 4.76 -9.46
CA LEU A 189 15.83 3.52 -9.48
C LEU A 189 15.71 2.81 -8.14
N GLN A 190 15.30 1.55 -8.21
CA GLN A 190 15.19 0.64 -7.08
C GLN A 190 16.21 -0.48 -7.21
N SER A 191 17.02 -0.69 -6.17
CA SER A 191 17.94 -1.82 -6.08
C SER A 191 17.16 -3.10 -5.82
N HIS A 192 17.45 -4.11 -6.63
CA HIS A 192 17.03 -5.50 -6.43
C HIS A 192 18.24 -6.34 -6.11
N LYS A 193 18.07 -7.31 -5.23
CA LYS A 193 19.08 -8.31 -4.91
C LYS A 193 18.49 -9.69 -5.12
N ASP A 194 19.08 -10.44 -6.04
CA ASP A 194 18.66 -11.81 -6.27
C ASP A 194 18.87 -12.65 -4.99
N PRO A 195 17.83 -13.31 -4.47
CA PRO A 195 17.91 -14.03 -3.20
C PRO A 195 18.82 -15.26 -3.22
N VAL A 196 19.12 -15.81 -4.40
CA VAL A 196 19.93 -17.02 -4.58
C VAL A 196 21.38 -16.66 -4.85
N THR A 197 21.62 -15.78 -5.84
CA THR A 197 22.97 -15.45 -6.31
C THR A 197 23.57 -14.24 -5.61
N GLY A 198 22.73 -13.43 -4.92
CA GLY A 198 23.11 -12.15 -4.32
C GLY A 198 23.43 -11.05 -5.34
N LYS A 199 23.23 -11.31 -6.65
CA LYS A 199 23.48 -10.31 -7.71
C LYS A 199 22.56 -9.11 -7.57
N GLU A 200 23.16 -7.93 -7.60
CA GLU A 200 22.40 -6.67 -7.57
C GLU A 200 22.03 -6.24 -9.00
N THR A 201 20.78 -5.80 -9.15
CA THR A 201 20.22 -5.21 -10.37
C THR A 201 19.39 -3.99 -10.01
N PHE A 202 19.02 -3.19 -11.01
CA PHE A 202 18.22 -1.99 -10.79
C PHE A 202 17.02 -1.95 -11.72
N VAL A 203 15.90 -1.51 -11.19
CA VAL A 203 14.65 -1.29 -11.95
C VAL A 203 14.14 0.13 -11.73
N PHE A 204 13.38 0.63 -12.69
CA PHE A 204 12.71 1.93 -12.58
C PHE A 204 11.32 1.74 -11.97
N SER A 205 11.14 2.06 -10.70
CA SER A 205 9.85 1.90 -10.00
C SER A 205 8.71 2.73 -10.61
N CYS A 206 9.00 3.81 -11.33
CA CYS A 206 7.98 4.63 -11.97
C CYS A 206 7.26 3.92 -13.11
N PHE A 207 7.89 2.89 -13.71
CA PHE A 207 7.30 2.07 -14.76
C PHE A 207 7.05 0.64 -14.27
N ASN A 208 7.94 0.08 -13.47
CA ASN A 208 7.84 -1.26 -12.89
C ASN A 208 7.41 -1.13 -11.42
N GLN A 209 6.16 -0.77 -11.18
CA GLN A 209 5.65 -0.54 -9.82
C GLN A 209 5.52 -1.84 -9.04
N ASP A 210 5.01 -2.89 -9.68
CA ASP A 210 4.87 -4.21 -9.08
C ASP A 210 6.18 -4.98 -9.22
N GLN A 211 6.85 -5.16 -8.09
CA GLN A 211 8.18 -5.77 -8.01
C GLN A 211 8.12 -7.02 -7.14
N ALA A 212 8.87 -8.07 -7.55
CA ALA A 212 8.97 -9.29 -6.75
C ALA A 212 9.48 -8.97 -5.34
N LEU A 213 8.68 -9.28 -4.32
CA LEU A 213 8.99 -8.94 -2.91
C LEU A 213 10.34 -9.50 -2.45
N ASP A 214 10.75 -10.65 -2.97
CA ASP A 214 12.02 -11.30 -2.61
C ASP A 214 13.24 -10.61 -3.22
N ALA A 215 13.04 -9.88 -4.33
CA ALA A 215 14.13 -9.19 -5.02
C ALA A 215 14.35 -7.76 -4.48
N VAL A 216 13.33 -7.13 -3.90
CA VAL A 216 13.41 -5.74 -3.44
C VAL A 216 14.43 -5.59 -2.31
N ASN A 217 15.44 -4.75 -2.52
CA ASN A 217 16.36 -4.36 -1.46
C ASN A 217 15.70 -3.28 -0.57
N PHE A 218 14.96 -3.73 0.45
CA PHE A 218 14.23 -2.83 1.36
C PHE A 218 15.15 -1.93 2.19
N ASP A 219 16.38 -2.33 2.47
CA ASP A 219 17.34 -1.50 3.21
C ASP A 219 17.79 -0.32 2.35
N ALA A 220 18.10 -0.56 1.07
CA ALA A 220 18.40 0.50 0.11
C ALA A 220 17.20 1.44 -0.08
N LEU A 221 15.98 0.91 -0.21
CA LEU A 221 14.76 1.70 -0.31
C LEU A 221 14.57 2.60 0.91
N ARG A 222 14.69 2.04 2.11
CA ARG A 222 14.57 2.77 3.36
C ARG A 222 15.61 3.88 3.50
N SER A 223 16.87 3.58 3.15
CA SER A 223 17.95 4.58 3.14
C SER A 223 17.60 5.75 2.25
N ARG A 224 17.09 5.51 1.05
CA ARG A 224 16.68 6.57 0.11
C ARG A 224 15.50 7.40 0.62
N LEU A 225 14.49 6.75 1.21
CA LEU A 225 13.33 7.43 1.79
C LEU A 225 13.73 8.37 2.94
N VAL A 226 14.76 8.00 3.70
CA VAL A 226 15.28 8.83 4.81
C VAL A 226 16.02 10.08 4.31
N GLN A 227 16.70 10.01 3.17
CA GLN A 227 17.51 11.13 2.66
C GLN A 227 16.69 12.40 2.38
N ASN A 228 15.43 12.26 1.98
CA ASN A 228 14.55 13.40 1.67
C ASN A 228 13.85 14.02 2.87
N ARG A 229 13.97 13.44 4.06
CA ARG A 229 13.21 13.88 5.27
C ARG A 229 13.47 15.33 5.68
N VAL A 230 14.72 15.80 5.57
CA VAL A 230 15.06 17.18 5.96
C VAL A 230 14.44 18.16 4.98
N GLN A 231 14.57 17.89 3.69
CA GLN A 231 14.02 18.74 2.63
C GLN A 231 12.49 18.80 2.72
N GLU A 232 11.82 17.68 2.94
CA GLU A 232 10.37 17.67 3.13
C GLU A 232 9.93 18.48 4.34
N LYS A 233 10.60 18.32 5.48
CA LYS A 233 10.30 19.12 6.68
C LYS A 233 10.45 20.62 6.43
N LEU A 234 11.50 21.02 5.72
CA LEU A 234 11.71 22.42 5.36
C LEU A 234 10.63 22.93 4.39
N THR A 235 10.27 22.14 3.40
CA THR A 235 9.19 22.46 2.45
C THR A 235 7.85 22.62 3.16
N VAL A 236 7.47 21.68 4.04
CA VAL A 236 6.25 21.77 4.84
C VAL A 236 6.26 23.02 5.73
N ALA A 237 7.37 23.30 6.41
CA ALA A 237 7.50 24.49 7.24
C ALA A 237 7.34 25.78 6.43
N TRP A 238 7.95 25.83 5.25
CA TRP A 238 7.85 26.96 4.35
C TRP A 238 6.42 27.19 3.82
N ILE A 239 5.76 26.12 3.36
CA ILE A 239 4.37 26.19 2.88
C ILE A 239 3.45 26.68 4.00
N ARG A 240 3.56 26.14 5.20
CA ARG A 240 2.76 26.57 6.36
C ARG A 240 3.01 28.05 6.72
N HIS A 241 4.25 28.52 6.58
CA HIS A 241 4.56 29.93 6.76
C HIS A 241 3.92 30.79 5.66
N ALA A 242 4.08 30.42 4.39
CA ALA A 242 3.50 31.16 3.26
C ALA A 242 1.97 31.23 3.35
N LEU A 243 1.29 30.15 3.68
CA LEU A 243 -0.16 30.13 3.86
C LEU A 243 -0.63 31.04 5.00
N LYS A 244 0.11 31.13 6.11
CA LYS A 244 -0.17 32.09 7.18
C LYS A 244 -0.05 33.54 6.71
N GLU A 245 0.95 33.85 5.91
CA GLU A 245 1.12 35.21 5.38
C GLU A 245 0.02 35.59 4.37
N VAL A 246 -0.38 34.66 3.50
CA VAL A 246 -1.52 34.86 2.59
C VAL A 246 -2.80 35.11 3.38
N ALA A 247 -3.09 34.30 4.41
CA ALA A 247 -4.27 34.50 5.24
C ALA A 247 -4.27 35.86 6.00
N LYS A 248 -3.10 36.33 6.45
CA LYS A 248 -2.95 37.66 7.05
C LYS A 248 -3.21 38.80 6.03
N ALA A 249 -2.69 38.64 4.81
CA ALA A 249 -2.90 39.62 3.75
C ALA A 249 -4.38 39.75 3.37
N GLN A 250 -5.08 38.62 3.23
CA GLN A 250 -6.52 38.61 2.92
C GLN A 250 -7.36 39.28 4.01
N ARG A 251 -6.99 39.13 5.29
CA ARG A 251 -7.72 39.81 6.43
C ARG A 251 -7.47 41.32 6.46
N LYS A 252 -6.41 41.83 5.84
CA LYS A 252 -6.14 43.27 5.79
C LYS A 252 -6.86 43.94 4.63
N THR A 253 -7.34 43.19 3.66
CA THR A 253 -8.04 43.66 2.46
C THR A 253 -9.56 43.47 2.52
N ALA A 254 -10.06 42.78 3.55
CA ALA A 254 -11.47 42.62 3.88
C ALA A 254 -11.88 43.58 5.01
#